data_493078651b61d31023f6780339906cbb
#
_entry.id   493078651b61d31023f6780339906cbb
#
_cell.length_a   1.000
_cell.length_b   1.000
_cell.length_c   1.000
_cell.angle_alpha   90.00
_cell.angle_beta   90.00
_cell.angle_gamma   90.00
#
_symmetry.space_group_name_H-M   'P 1'
#
loop_
_entity.id
_entity.type
_entity.pdbx_description
1 polymer ?
#
loop_
_entity_poly.entity_id
_entity_poly.type
_entity_poly.pdbx_seq_one_letter_code
_entity_poly.pdbx_strand_id
1 'polypeptide(L)'
;KRIIDKFKNDIQKGTRQMSRGRYGKHGGQYVPETLMNEIIRLEEAYEHYKNDPEFIQELDTLLKEYAGRPSLLYYAERMTKDLGGAKIYLKREDLNHTGAHKINNCLGQALLAKRMGKTRLIAETGAGQHGVATATVAALLGMECEIYMGKEDTIRQALNVYRMELLGAKVHPVTSGTQTLKDAVNECMREWTNRVDDTLYVLGSVMGPHPFPMIVRDFQSVISKEARAQILEKEGKLPDAVLACVGGGSNAMGMFYEFIKDENVRLIGCEAAGRGVNTGETAATIAVGTEGIFHGMKSYFCQNEYGQIAPVYSISAGLDYPGIGPEHAYLHDIGRAEYVPVTDEEAVCAFEDIAKTEGIIAAIESSHAIAQVMKLAPTMRKDQIIICCVSGRGDKDVAAIARYRGIDLYD
;
A
#
# COMPACT_ATOMS: atom_id res chain seq x y z
N LYS A 1 8.54 27.26 -8.45
CA LYS A 1 10.03 27.36 -8.66
C LYS A 1 10.81 27.40 -7.34
N ARG A 2 10.55 28.35 -6.43
CA ARG A 2 11.25 28.48 -5.13
C ARG A 2 11.15 27.25 -4.21
N ILE A 3 10.02 26.55 -4.20
CA ILE A 3 9.78 25.35 -3.37
C ILE A 3 10.52 24.14 -3.95
N ILE A 4 10.50 23.99 -5.28
CA ILE A 4 11.20 22.93 -6.01
C ILE A 4 12.72 23.10 -5.91
N ASP A 5 13.23 24.35 -5.99
CA ASP A 5 14.65 24.65 -5.80
C ASP A 5 15.12 24.38 -4.37
N LYS A 6 14.25 24.58 -3.38
CA LYS A 6 14.51 24.23 -1.98
C LYS A 6 14.59 22.70 -1.80
N PHE A 7 13.71 21.96 -2.46
CA PHE A 7 13.69 20.49 -2.48
C PHE A 7 14.96 19.92 -3.15
N LYS A 8 15.38 20.49 -4.31
CA LYS A 8 16.64 20.12 -4.97
C LYS A 8 17.85 20.34 -4.05
N ASN A 9 17.89 21.46 -3.35
CA ASN A 9 18.96 21.76 -2.40
C ASN A 9 18.97 20.82 -1.19
N ASP A 10 17.78 20.42 -0.71
CA ASP A 10 17.66 19.53 0.44
C ASP A 10 18.01 18.07 0.06
N ILE A 11 17.73 17.64 -1.17
CA ILE A 11 18.17 16.33 -1.71
C ILE A 11 19.67 16.31 -2.04
N GLN A 12 20.21 17.38 -2.69
CA GLN A 12 21.63 17.43 -3.06
C GLN A 12 22.57 17.57 -1.86
N LYS A 13 22.11 18.17 -0.77
CA LYS A 13 22.99 18.41 0.38
C LYS A 13 23.10 17.23 1.34
N GLY A 14 22.31 16.13 1.17
CA GLY A 14 22.41 14.93 2.01
C GLY A 14 22.38 15.19 3.54
N THR A 15 22.19 16.43 3.96
CA THR A 15 22.48 16.96 5.28
C THR A 15 21.46 17.98 5.78
N ARG A 16 20.22 17.92 5.34
CA ARG A 16 19.18 18.42 6.21
C ARG A 16 18.56 17.23 6.87
N GLN A 17 18.93 16.98 8.10
CA GLN A 17 18.13 16.28 9.07
C GLN A 17 16.69 16.79 8.90
N MET A 18 15.91 16.12 8.06
CA MET A 18 14.45 16.22 8.19
C MET A 18 14.22 15.89 9.65
N SER A 19 13.57 16.78 10.38
CA SER A 19 13.28 16.53 11.79
C SER A 19 12.72 15.13 11.87
N ARG A 20 13.32 14.28 12.70
CA ARG A 20 13.14 12.82 12.80
C ARG A 20 11.71 12.41 12.44
N GLY A 21 11.53 11.65 11.34
CA GLY A 21 10.24 11.17 10.88
C GLY A 21 9.27 12.21 10.31
N ARG A 22 9.77 13.34 9.81
CA ARG A 22 8.93 14.38 9.19
C ARG A 22 9.11 14.43 7.67
N TYR A 23 7.98 14.56 6.99
CA TYR A 23 7.85 14.85 5.57
C TYR A 23 7.19 16.24 5.45
N GLY A 24 8.00 17.30 5.42
CA GLY A 24 7.49 18.66 5.57
C GLY A 24 6.76 18.84 6.92
N LYS A 25 5.48 19.18 6.87
CA LYS A 25 4.61 19.30 8.05
C LYS A 25 3.98 17.98 8.52
N HIS A 26 4.06 16.92 7.72
CA HIS A 26 3.47 15.60 7.95
C HIS A 26 4.42 14.64 8.67
N GLY A 27 3.90 13.48 9.09
CA GLY A 27 4.66 12.46 9.83
C GLY A 27 4.69 12.68 11.33
N GLY A 28 5.79 12.29 11.96
CA GLY A 28 6.01 12.40 13.40
C GLY A 28 5.68 11.13 14.18
N GLN A 29 5.71 11.23 15.51
CA GLN A 29 5.55 10.12 16.45
C GLN A 29 4.55 10.51 17.52
N TYR A 30 3.25 10.43 17.21
CA TYR A 30 2.16 10.79 18.13
C TYR A 30 1.64 9.52 18.82
N VAL A 31 2.46 8.99 19.72
CA VAL A 31 2.15 7.77 20.48
C VAL A 31 2.25 8.04 21.98
N PRO A 32 1.54 7.28 22.84
CA PRO A 32 1.70 7.37 24.28
C PRO A 32 3.11 6.97 24.71
N GLU A 33 3.52 7.45 25.89
CA GLU A 33 4.84 7.19 26.48
C GLU A 33 5.15 5.70 26.61
N THR A 34 4.13 4.87 26.83
CA THR A 34 4.24 3.41 26.94
C THR A 34 4.80 2.74 25.67
N LEU A 35 4.61 3.34 24.50
CA LEU A 35 5.13 2.85 23.21
C LEU A 35 6.42 3.55 22.77
N MET A 36 6.76 4.70 23.34
CA MET A 36 7.85 5.53 22.81
C MET A 36 9.21 4.81 22.82
N ASN A 37 9.51 4.09 23.91
CA ASN A 37 10.77 3.35 23.98
C ASN A 37 10.86 2.26 22.90
N GLU A 38 9.75 1.59 22.58
CA GLU A 38 9.74 0.56 21.54
C GLU A 38 9.85 1.15 20.15
N ILE A 39 9.22 2.28 19.90
CA ILE A 39 9.36 3.05 18.65
C ILE A 39 10.83 3.45 18.43
N ILE A 40 11.52 3.91 19.48
CA ILE A 40 12.96 4.27 19.41
C ILE A 40 13.81 3.02 19.13
N ARG A 41 13.55 1.92 19.83
CA ARG A 41 14.24 0.64 19.59
C ARG A 41 14.05 0.12 18.17
N LEU A 42 12.83 0.24 17.64
CA LEU A 42 12.52 -0.17 16.26
C LEU A 42 13.29 0.67 15.25
N GLU A 43 13.36 2.00 15.46
CA GLU A 43 14.11 2.88 14.60
C GLU A 43 15.61 2.57 14.64
N GLU A 44 16.19 2.41 15.82
CA GLU A 44 17.61 2.07 16.01
C GLU A 44 17.96 0.72 15.38
N ALA A 45 17.11 -0.30 15.57
CA ALA A 45 17.27 -1.60 14.96
C ALA A 45 17.22 -1.51 13.43
N TYR A 46 16.24 -0.78 12.89
CA TYR A 46 16.13 -0.61 11.45
C TYR A 46 17.32 0.13 10.86
N GLU A 47 17.76 1.25 11.47
CA GLU A 47 18.93 2.01 11.02
C GLU A 47 20.22 1.17 11.03
N HIS A 48 20.35 0.23 11.97
CA HIS A 48 21.43 -0.72 12.02
C HIS A 48 21.32 -1.77 10.90
N TYR A 49 20.21 -2.50 10.84
CA TYR A 49 20.06 -3.66 9.98
C TYR A 49 19.87 -3.32 8.50
N LYS A 50 19.31 -2.16 8.15
CA LYS A 50 19.16 -1.76 6.73
C LYS A 50 20.48 -1.67 5.97
N ASN A 51 21.62 -1.56 6.69
CA ASN A 51 22.97 -1.52 6.12
C ASN A 51 23.80 -2.77 6.47
N ASP A 52 23.23 -3.72 7.20
CA ASP A 52 23.89 -4.96 7.58
C ASP A 52 23.91 -5.94 6.39
N PRO A 53 25.11 -6.39 5.93
CA PRO A 53 25.20 -7.27 4.76
C PRO A 53 24.49 -8.61 4.93
N GLU A 54 24.49 -9.18 6.16
CA GLU A 54 23.83 -10.47 6.40
C GLU A 54 22.32 -10.34 6.37
N PHE A 55 21.78 -9.26 6.94
CA PHE A 55 20.35 -8.96 6.87
C PHE A 55 19.90 -8.73 5.42
N ILE A 56 20.66 -7.92 4.65
CA ILE A 56 20.34 -7.63 3.24
C ILE A 56 20.36 -8.93 2.44
N GLN A 57 21.39 -9.77 2.61
CA GLN A 57 21.53 -11.04 1.88
C GLN A 57 20.40 -12.01 2.23
N GLU A 58 20.02 -12.14 3.51
CA GLU A 58 18.90 -13.02 3.93
C GLU A 58 17.58 -12.51 3.35
N LEU A 59 17.33 -11.20 3.40
CA LEU A 59 16.13 -10.59 2.82
C LEU A 59 16.08 -10.77 1.30
N ASP A 60 17.16 -10.52 0.57
CA ASP A 60 17.24 -10.68 -0.88
C ASP A 60 17.00 -12.15 -1.28
N THR A 61 17.55 -13.10 -0.52
CA THR A 61 17.30 -14.53 -0.74
C THR A 61 15.83 -14.87 -0.57
N LEU A 62 15.19 -14.40 0.51
CA LEU A 62 13.76 -14.62 0.75
C LEU A 62 12.89 -13.95 -0.32
N LEU A 63 13.23 -12.73 -0.73
CA LEU A 63 12.51 -12.04 -1.81
C LEU A 63 12.61 -12.81 -3.12
N LYS A 64 13.76 -13.35 -3.45
CA LYS A 64 13.99 -14.09 -4.68
C LYS A 64 13.38 -15.49 -4.65
N GLU A 65 13.74 -16.29 -3.65
CA GLU A 65 13.45 -17.72 -3.64
C GLU A 65 12.09 -18.06 -3.04
N TYR A 66 11.59 -17.23 -2.12
CA TYR A 66 10.31 -17.44 -1.45
C TYR A 66 9.20 -16.56 -2.00
N ALA A 67 9.44 -15.25 -2.15
CA ALA A 67 8.44 -14.33 -2.70
C ALA A 67 8.31 -14.38 -4.23
N GLY A 68 9.30 -14.95 -4.94
CA GLY A 68 9.27 -15.11 -6.41
C GLY A 68 9.68 -13.85 -7.17
N ARG A 69 10.48 -12.98 -6.55
CA ARG A 69 10.98 -11.76 -7.22
C ARG A 69 12.15 -12.08 -8.18
N PRO A 70 12.40 -11.21 -9.20
CA PRO A 70 11.69 -9.96 -9.49
C PRO A 70 10.29 -10.17 -10.07
N SER A 71 9.31 -9.34 -9.70
CA SER A 71 8.09 -9.23 -10.49
C SER A 71 8.41 -8.50 -11.80
N LEU A 72 7.78 -8.90 -12.91
CA LEU A 72 8.14 -8.39 -14.23
C LEU A 72 7.19 -7.29 -14.70
N LEU A 73 7.70 -6.44 -15.59
CA LEU A 73 6.86 -5.56 -16.40
C LEU A 73 6.30 -6.36 -17.57
N TYR A 74 4.99 -6.50 -17.61
CA TYR A 74 4.24 -7.10 -18.71
C TYR A 74 3.73 -6.00 -19.66
N TYR A 75 4.04 -6.11 -20.95
CA TYR A 75 3.49 -5.22 -21.96
C TYR A 75 2.05 -5.64 -22.28
N ALA A 76 1.08 -4.81 -21.91
CA ALA A 76 -0.34 -5.04 -22.14
C ALA A 76 -0.67 -4.67 -23.61
N GLU A 77 -0.36 -5.57 -24.54
CA GLU A 77 -0.42 -5.31 -25.98
C GLU A 77 -1.83 -5.04 -26.48
N ARG A 78 -2.80 -5.89 -26.07
CA ARG A 78 -4.20 -5.72 -26.49
C ARG A 78 -4.78 -4.45 -25.93
N MET A 79 -4.60 -4.21 -24.63
CA MET A 79 -5.07 -2.98 -23.97
C MET A 79 -4.46 -1.74 -24.61
N THR A 80 -3.14 -1.76 -24.91
CA THR A 80 -2.45 -0.66 -25.62
C THR A 80 -3.07 -0.40 -27.00
N LYS A 81 -3.35 -1.47 -27.76
CA LYS A 81 -3.93 -1.38 -29.08
C LYS A 81 -5.38 -0.87 -29.05
N ASP A 82 -6.17 -1.41 -28.13
CA ASP A 82 -7.60 -1.08 -28.02
C ASP A 82 -7.81 0.38 -27.56
N LEU A 83 -6.98 0.87 -26.64
CA LEU A 83 -7.02 2.28 -26.18
C LEU A 83 -6.35 3.25 -27.13
N GLY A 84 -5.40 2.81 -27.97
CA GLY A 84 -4.87 3.57 -29.11
C GLY A 84 -3.89 4.70 -28.79
N GLY A 85 -3.50 4.91 -27.52
CA GLY A 85 -2.56 5.95 -27.07
C GLY A 85 -1.22 5.38 -26.60
N ALA A 86 -0.82 5.75 -25.37
CA ALA A 86 0.45 5.35 -24.78
C ALA A 86 0.62 3.82 -24.69
N LYS A 87 1.87 3.36 -24.72
CA LYS A 87 2.23 1.98 -24.39
C LYS A 87 1.96 1.73 -22.92
N ILE A 88 1.30 0.61 -22.59
CA ILE A 88 0.91 0.25 -21.22
C ILE A 88 1.74 -0.93 -20.76
N TYR A 89 2.45 -0.74 -19.67
CA TYR A 89 3.18 -1.77 -18.94
C TYR A 89 2.55 -2.00 -17.57
N LEU A 90 2.35 -3.26 -17.22
CA LEU A 90 1.82 -3.67 -15.93
C LEU A 90 2.95 -4.22 -15.05
N LYS A 91 3.18 -3.63 -13.89
CA LYS A 91 4.09 -4.17 -12.86
C LYS A 91 3.34 -5.24 -12.07
N ARG A 92 3.71 -6.51 -12.26
CA ARG A 92 2.94 -7.68 -11.86
C ARG A 92 3.23 -8.13 -10.41
N GLU A 93 2.88 -7.28 -9.43
CA GLU A 93 2.97 -7.62 -8.01
C GLU A 93 1.93 -8.68 -7.58
N ASP A 94 0.90 -8.89 -8.38
CA ASP A 94 -0.11 -9.93 -8.23
C ASP A 94 0.46 -11.36 -8.37
N LEU A 95 1.63 -11.51 -8.99
CA LEU A 95 2.31 -12.80 -9.18
C LEU A 95 3.27 -13.16 -8.03
N ASN A 96 3.49 -12.28 -7.07
CA ASN A 96 4.30 -12.60 -5.91
C ASN A 96 3.61 -13.69 -5.05
N HIS A 97 4.40 -14.39 -4.24
CA HIS A 97 3.85 -15.27 -3.21
C HIS A 97 2.83 -14.53 -2.35
N THR A 98 1.75 -15.18 -1.97
CA THR A 98 0.51 -14.63 -1.36
C THR A 98 -0.38 -13.82 -2.31
N GLY A 99 0.06 -13.52 -3.53
CA GLY A 99 -0.73 -12.89 -4.58
C GLY A 99 -0.84 -11.37 -4.47
N ALA A 100 0.09 -10.70 -3.80
CA ALA A 100 0.13 -9.24 -3.68
C ALA A 100 1.50 -8.71 -3.25
N HIS A 101 1.69 -7.39 -3.34
CA HIS A 101 2.90 -6.67 -2.90
C HIS A 101 3.18 -6.76 -1.38
N LYS A 102 2.21 -7.12 -0.56
CA LYS A 102 2.33 -7.12 0.90
C LYS A 102 3.46 -8.00 1.42
N ILE A 103 3.77 -9.09 0.74
CA ILE A 103 4.84 -10.01 1.14
C ILE A 103 6.21 -9.33 1.24
N ASN A 104 6.50 -8.33 0.40
CA ASN A 104 7.77 -7.60 0.40
C ASN A 104 8.02 -6.96 1.76
N ASN A 105 7.04 -6.21 2.25
CA ASN A 105 7.10 -5.52 3.54
C ASN A 105 7.07 -6.51 4.71
N CYS A 106 6.21 -7.53 4.65
CA CYS A 106 6.08 -8.50 5.74
C CYS A 106 7.36 -9.30 5.95
N LEU A 107 8.06 -9.72 4.89
CA LEU A 107 9.37 -10.37 5.00
C LEU A 107 10.39 -9.47 5.69
N GLY A 108 10.50 -8.21 5.27
CA GLY A 108 11.43 -7.26 5.86
C GLY A 108 11.14 -6.98 7.33
N GLN A 109 9.90 -6.71 7.70
CA GLN A 109 9.53 -6.44 9.09
C GLN A 109 9.64 -7.69 9.98
N ALA A 110 9.25 -8.87 9.49
CA ALA A 110 9.37 -10.10 10.28
C ALA A 110 10.84 -10.50 10.50
N LEU A 111 11.69 -10.31 9.49
CA LEU A 111 13.13 -10.53 9.64
C LEU A 111 13.74 -9.54 10.63
N LEU A 112 13.33 -8.26 10.59
CA LEU A 112 13.73 -7.26 11.57
C LEU A 112 13.28 -7.63 12.98
N ALA A 113 12.02 -8.09 13.14
CA ALA A 113 11.50 -8.58 14.41
C ALA A 113 12.37 -9.72 14.98
N LYS A 114 12.73 -10.69 14.16
CA LYS A 114 13.63 -11.80 14.54
C LYS A 114 14.98 -11.29 15.02
N ARG A 115 15.58 -10.31 14.33
CA ARG A 115 16.83 -9.67 14.75
C ARG A 115 16.70 -8.90 16.06
N MET A 116 15.53 -8.34 16.35
CA MET A 116 15.21 -7.68 17.63
C MET A 116 14.90 -8.66 18.77
N GLY A 117 14.90 -9.98 18.51
CA GLY A 117 14.56 -11.01 19.50
C GLY A 117 13.07 -11.14 19.79
N LYS A 118 12.21 -10.62 18.93
CA LYS A 118 10.76 -10.77 19.05
C LYS A 118 10.34 -12.19 18.67
N THR A 119 9.32 -12.71 19.35
CA THR A 119 8.79 -14.07 19.13
C THR A 119 7.36 -14.09 18.61
N ARG A 120 6.70 -12.91 18.61
CA ARG A 120 5.31 -12.73 18.20
C ARG A 120 5.17 -11.58 17.23
N LEU A 121 4.35 -11.79 16.18
CA LEU A 121 3.93 -10.77 15.24
C LEU A 121 2.44 -10.49 15.43
N ILE A 122 2.06 -9.22 15.39
CA ILE A 122 0.67 -8.80 15.28
C ILE A 122 0.49 -7.92 14.05
N ALA A 123 -0.69 -7.96 13.42
CA ALA A 123 -1.01 -7.10 12.31
C ALA A 123 -2.51 -6.80 12.22
N GLU A 124 -2.83 -5.64 11.64
CA GLU A 124 -4.16 -5.29 11.18
C GLU A 124 -4.39 -5.80 9.76
N THR A 125 -5.64 -6.00 9.38
CA THR A 125 -5.98 -6.24 7.97
C THR A 125 -7.42 -5.82 7.66
N GLY A 126 -7.67 -5.34 6.44
CA GLY A 126 -9.00 -5.06 5.88
C GLY A 126 -9.37 -6.15 4.86
N ALA A 127 -8.85 -6.09 3.64
CA ALA A 127 -9.06 -7.11 2.61
C ALA A 127 -8.47 -8.50 2.93
N GLY A 128 -7.69 -8.62 4.01
CA GLY A 128 -7.05 -9.87 4.41
C GLY A 128 -5.66 -10.10 3.81
N GLN A 129 -5.26 -9.38 2.78
CA GLN A 129 -3.99 -9.62 2.09
C GLN A 129 -2.76 -9.36 2.99
N HIS A 130 -2.80 -8.31 3.79
CA HIS A 130 -1.73 -8.04 4.75
C HIS A 130 -1.69 -9.09 5.86
N GLY A 131 -2.85 -9.48 6.39
CA GLY A 131 -2.97 -10.54 7.37
C GLY A 131 -2.44 -11.87 6.87
N VAL A 132 -2.81 -12.28 5.66
CA VAL A 132 -2.28 -13.50 5.02
C VAL A 132 -0.76 -13.42 4.85
N ALA A 133 -0.23 -12.29 4.37
CA ALA A 133 1.21 -12.12 4.22
C ALA A 133 1.96 -12.19 5.57
N THR A 134 1.41 -11.54 6.62
CA THR A 134 1.99 -11.59 7.97
C THR A 134 1.94 -13.00 8.56
N ALA A 135 0.80 -13.70 8.46
CA ALA A 135 0.67 -15.09 8.88
C ALA A 135 1.64 -16.02 8.14
N THR A 136 1.83 -15.79 6.84
CA THR A 136 2.77 -16.53 6.00
C THR A 136 4.21 -16.40 6.49
N VAL A 137 4.66 -15.17 6.73
CA VAL A 137 6.05 -14.94 7.19
C VAL A 137 6.26 -15.38 8.64
N ALA A 138 5.23 -15.27 9.49
CA ALA A 138 5.27 -15.79 10.85
C ALA A 138 5.44 -17.32 10.86
N ALA A 139 4.67 -18.03 10.04
CA ALA A 139 4.82 -19.48 9.86
C ALA A 139 6.21 -19.86 9.34
N LEU A 140 6.72 -19.12 8.33
CA LEU A 140 8.06 -19.33 7.78
C LEU A 140 9.16 -19.20 8.84
N LEU A 141 9.05 -18.21 9.73
CA LEU A 141 10.07 -17.88 10.74
C LEU A 141 9.83 -18.54 12.11
N GLY A 142 8.76 -19.32 12.25
CA GLY A 142 8.40 -20.01 13.50
C GLY A 142 7.97 -19.04 14.62
N MET A 143 7.27 -17.98 14.29
CA MET A 143 6.80 -16.95 15.22
C MET A 143 5.30 -17.09 15.49
N GLU A 144 4.85 -16.73 16.69
CA GLU A 144 3.42 -16.55 16.97
C GLU A 144 2.83 -15.43 16.09
N CYS A 145 1.58 -15.59 15.68
CA CYS A 145 0.90 -14.58 14.86
C CYS A 145 -0.53 -14.36 15.31
N GLU A 146 -0.89 -13.09 15.54
CA GLU A 146 -2.26 -12.68 15.81
C GLU A 146 -2.66 -11.55 14.87
N ILE A 147 -3.83 -11.70 14.22
CA ILE A 147 -4.32 -10.76 13.22
C ILE A 147 -5.62 -10.14 13.71
N TYR A 148 -5.70 -8.82 13.68
CA TYR A 148 -6.87 -8.03 14.00
C TYR A 148 -7.57 -7.60 12.72
N MET A 149 -8.85 -7.92 12.61
CA MET A 149 -9.65 -7.65 11.42
C MET A 149 -11.04 -7.18 11.83
N GLY A 150 -11.55 -6.14 11.19
CA GLY A 150 -12.91 -5.66 11.46
C GLY A 150 -13.94 -6.76 11.26
N LYS A 151 -14.96 -6.84 12.11
CA LYS A 151 -15.99 -7.89 12.03
C LYS A 151 -16.67 -7.92 10.66
N GLU A 152 -16.98 -6.76 10.09
CA GLU A 152 -17.55 -6.65 8.75
C GLU A 152 -16.59 -7.21 7.69
N ASP A 153 -15.30 -6.92 7.81
CA ASP A 153 -14.28 -7.41 6.89
C ASP A 153 -14.08 -8.92 7.01
N THR A 154 -14.19 -9.51 8.22
CA THR A 154 -14.10 -10.97 8.40
C THR A 154 -15.21 -11.72 7.64
N ILE A 155 -16.38 -11.11 7.50
CA ILE A 155 -17.50 -11.68 6.75
C ILE A 155 -17.27 -11.52 5.24
N ARG A 156 -16.90 -10.30 4.81
CA ARG A 156 -16.64 -10.00 3.39
C ARG A 156 -15.49 -10.81 2.80
N GLN A 157 -14.50 -11.15 3.63
CA GLN A 157 -13.23 -11.78 3.23
C GLN A 157 -12.97 -13.11 3.97
N ALA A 158 -14.01 -13.90 4.19
CA ALA A 158 -13.95 -15.16 4.95
C ALA A 158 -12.90 -16.15 4.43
N LEU A 159 -12.65 -16.18 3.11
CA LEU A 159 -11.60 -17.01 2.51
C LEU A 159 -10.19 -16.63 3.02
N ASN A 160 -9.92 -15.34 3.16
CA ASN A 160 -8.64 -14.88 3.70
C ASN A 160 -8.53 -15.13 5.22
N VAL A 161 -9.64 -15.06 5.96
CA VAL A 161 -9.67 -15.46 7.39
C VAL A 161 -9.23 -16.91 7.52
N TYR A 162 -9.85 -17.82 6.75
CA TYR A 162 -9.49 -19.23 6.77
C TYR A 162 -8.02 -19.49 6.36
N ARG A 163 -7.50 -18.73 5.37
CA ARG A 163 -6.08 -18.83 4.98
C ARG A 163 -5.14 -18.44 6.13
N MET A 164 -5.46 -17.38 6.87
CA MET A 164 -4.67 -16.95 8.03
C MET A 164 -4.67 -18.01 9.14
N GLU A 165 -5.83 -18.59 9.43
CA GLU A 165 -5.97 -19.67 10.41
C GLU A 165 -5.23 -20.95 9.99
N LEU A 166 -5.29 -21.30 8.70
CA LEU A 166 -4.55 -22.43 8.13
C LEU A 166 -3.04 -22.25 8.23
N LEU A 167 -2.55 -21.01 8.16
CA LEU A 167 -1.14 -20.65 8.37
C LEU A 167 -0.73 -20.59 9.85
N GLY A 168 -1.66 -20.89 10.76
CA GLY A 168 -1.41 -20.93 12.20
C GLY A 168 -1.61 -19.60 12.91
N ALA A 169 -2.10 -18.57 12.24
CA ALA A 169 -2.42 -17.30 12.89
C ALA A 169 -3.78 -17.37 13.61
N LYS A 170 -3.90 -16.63 14.70
CA LYS A 170 -5.17 -16.40 15.38
C LYS A 170 -5.80 -15.10 14.87
N VAL A 171 -7.01 -15.17 14.34
CA VAL A 171 -7.73 -14.01 13.86
C VAL A 171 -8.71 -13.48 14.92
N HIS A 172 -8.62 -12.19 15.24
CA HIS A 172 -9.46 -11.51 16.21
C HIS A 172 -10.43 -10.58 15.49
N PRO A 173 -11.74 -10.89 15.46
CA PRO A 173 -12.75 -9.98 14.93
C PRO A 173 -12.91 -8.76 15.83
N VAL A 174 -12.72 -7.56 15.30
CA VAL A 174 -12.88 -6.30 16.01
C VAL A 174 -14.31 -5.80 15.83
N THR A 175 -15.04 -5.64 16.93
CA THR A 175 -16.46 -5.27 16.95
C THR A 175 -16.70 -3.82 17.35
N SER A 176 -15.67 -3.05 17.63
CA SER A 176 -15.75 -1.63 17.96
C SER A 176 -15.84 -0.76 16.69
N GLY A 177 -16.39 0.46 16.85
CA GLY A 177 -16.46 1.46 15.79
C GLY A 177 -17.23 1.01 14.55
N THR A 178 -16.68 1.24 13.38
CA THR A 178 -17.25 0.82 12.08
C THR A 178 -16.99 -0.64 11.75
N GLN A 179 -16.25 -1.35 12.59
CA GLN A 179 -15.88 -2.76 12.42
C GLN A 179 -15.11 -3.06 11.12
N THR A 180 -14.29 -2.08 10.68
CA THR A 180 -13.48 -2.13 9.46
C THR A 180 -11.99 -1.92 9.77
N LEU A 181 -11.16 -1.75 8.74
CA LEU A 181 -9.70 -1.61 8.83
C LEU A 181 -9.24 -0.57 9.86
N LYS A 182 -9.92 0.60 9.96
CA LYS A 182 -9.57 1.65 10.93
C LYS A 182 -9.58 1.11 12.37
N ASP A 183 -10.58 0.35 12.72
CA ASP A 183 -10.75 -0.18 14.08
C ASP A 183 -9.80 -1.36 14.36
N ALA A 184 -9.47 -2.13 13.32
CA ALA A 184 -8.41 -3.14 13.40
C ALA A 184 -7.04 -2.51 13.74
N VAL A 185 -6.69 -1.37 13.12
CA VAL A 185 -5.47 -0.61 13.46
C VAL A 185 -5.50 -0.15 14.92
N ASN A 186 -6.62 0.40 15.39
CA ASN A 186 -6.79 0.83 16.78
C ASN A 186 -6.54 -0.33 17.75
N GLU A 187 -7.07 -1.50 17.46
CA GLU A 187 -6.92 -2.68 18.33
C GLU A 187 -5.49 -3.21 18.32
N CYS A 188 -4.84 -3.27 17.15
CA CYS A 188 -3.43 -3.61 17.06
C CYS A 188 -2.54 -2.71 17.90
N MET A 189 -2.76 -1.39 17.87
CA MET A 189 -1.98 -0.44 18.66
C MET A 189 -2.20 -0.65 20.16
N ARG A 190 -3.44 -0.96 20.59
CA ARG A 190 -3.73 -1.28 22.00
C ARG A 190 -3.04 -2.56 22.43
N GLU A 191 -3.14 -3.62 21.63
CA GLU A 191 -2.53 -4.90 21.96
C GLU A 191 -0.99 -4.82 21.94
N TRP A 192 -0.41 -4.06 21.02
CA TRP A 192 1.04 -3.86 21.02
C TRP A 192 1.53 -3.23 22.32
N THR A 193 0.77 -2.28 22.86
CA THR A 193 1.08 -1.67 24.16
C THR A 193 1.11 -2.70 25.30
N ASN A 194 0.29 -3.75 25.22
CA ASN A 194 0.21 -4.80 26.27
C ASN A 194 1.42 -5.73 26.28
N ARG A 195 2.06 -5.96 25.12
CA ARG A 195 3.13 -6.95 24.94
C ARG A 195 4.29 -6.45 24.08
N VAL A 196 4.80 -5.24 24.37
CA VAL A 196 5.87 -4.61 23.57
C VAL A 196 7.18 -5.39 23.60
N ASP A 197 7.48 -6.11 24.68
CA ASP A 197 8.79 -6.74 24.85
C ASP A 197 9.01 -7.91 23.89
N ASP A 198 8.01 -8.74 23.65
CA ASP A 198 8.10 -9.94 22.82
C ASP A 198 7.42 -9.82 21.44
N THR A 199 6.73 -8.72 21.20
CA THR A 199 5.86 -8.53 20.02
C THR A 199 6.34 -7.39 19.13
N LEU A 200 6.34 -7.63 17.80
CA LEU A 200 6.39 -6.54 16.82
C LEU A 200 5.02 -6.36 16.15
N TYR A 201 4.58 -5.12 16.07
CA TYR A 201 3.47 -4.75 15.20
C TYR A 201 3.97 -4.62 13.77
N VAL A 202 3.54 -5.53 12.89
CA VAL A 202 3.85 -5.51 11.44
C VAL A 202 2.84 -4.62 10.75
N LEU A 203 3.13 -3.33 10.63
CA LEU A 203 2.22 -2.36 10.06
C LEU A 203 2.13 -2.51 8.53
N GLY A 204 0.90 -2.57 8.01
CA GLY A 204 0.63 -3.00 6.63
C GLY A 204 0.76 -1.93 5.56
N SER A 205 1.03 -0.67 5.90
CA SER A 205 1.12 0.42 4.94
C SER A 205 2.14 1.48 5.34
N VAL A 206 2.37 2.48 4.48
CA VAL A 206 3.28 3.62 4.71
C VAL A 206 2.63 4.67 5.63
N MET A 207 2.01 4.21 6.70
CA MET A 207 1.27 5.00 7.67
C MET A 207 1.78 4.72 9.09
N GLY A 208 1.17 5.35 10.08
CA GLY A 208 1.55 5.18 11.47
C GLY A 208 2.68 6.10 11.93
N PRO A 209 3.10 5.96 13.19
CA PRO A 209 4.19 6.77 13.74
C PRO A 209 5.52 6.42 13.06
N HIS A 210 6.41 7.40 12.91
CA HIS A 210 7.79 7.10 12.54
C HIS A 210 8.39 6.08 13.53
N PRO A 211 9.11 5.01 13.07
CA PRO A 211 9.70 4.85 11.73
C PRO A 211 8.88 4.05 10.72
N PHE A 212 7.65 3.63 11.02
CA PHE A 212 6.87 2.76 10.14
C PHE A 212 6.73 3.26 8.69
N PRO A 213 6.39 4.55 8.41
CA PRO A 213 6.29 4.99 7.03
C PRO A 213 7.59 4.82 6.24
N MET A 214 8.75 5.04 6.88
CA MET A 214 10.06 4.84 6.29
C MET A 214 10.37 3.36 6.06
N ILE A 215 10.18 2.51 7.06
CA ILE A 215 10.44 1.07 6.99
C ILE A 215 9.63 0.42 5.87
N VAL A 216 8.33 0.68 5.85
CA VAL A 216 7.42 0.10 4.84
C VAL A 216 7.76 0.60 3.44
N ARG A 217 8.02 1.90 3.27
CA ARG A 217 8.47 2.46 2.00
C ARG A 217 9.73 1.76 1.49
N ASP A 218 10.74 1.64 2.34
CA ASP A 218 12.04 1.10 1.94
C ASP A 218 11.92 -0.36 1.50
N PHE A 219 11.16 -1.20 2.23
CA PHE A 219 10.89 -2.58 1.81
C PHE A 219 10.02 -2.68 0.56
N GLN A 220 9.09 -1.76 0.35
CA GLN A 220 8.28 -1.73 -0.87
C GLN A 220 9.01 -1.09 -2.07
N SER A 221 10.08 -0.35 -1.86
CA SER A 221 10.83 0.32 -2.94
C SER A 221 11.43 -0.65 -3.95
N VAL A 222 11.54 -1.93 -3.62
CA VAL A 222 11.93 -2.99 -4.55
C VAL A 222 11.04 -2.99 -5.82
N ILE A 223 9.77 -2.58 -5.70
CA ILE A 223 8.84 -2.47 -6.83
C ILE A 223 9.37 -1.49 -7.88
N SER A 224 9.70 -0.26 -7.46
CA SER A 224 10.20 0.78 -8.38
C SER A 224 11.64 0.55 -8.81
N LYS A 225 12.51 -0.02 -7.97
CA LYS A 225 13.88 -0.39 -8.34
C LYS A 225 13.87 -1.34 -9.55
N GLU A 226 13.06 -2.39 -9.46
CA GLU A 226 12.91 -3.34 -10.56
C GLU A 226 12.22 -2.72 -11.77
N ALA A 227 11.10 -2.00 -11.58
CA ALA A 227 10.36 -1.39 -12.66
C ALA A 227 11.21 -0.39 -13.46
N ARG A 228 12.04 0.41 -12.78
CA ARG A 228 12.95 1.35 -13.41
C ARG A 228 14.01 0.65 -14.26
N ALA A 229 14.64 -0.39 -13.74
CA ALA A 229 15.63 -1.17 -14.47
C ALA A 229 15.00 -1.86 -15.68
N GLN A 230 13.84 -2.50 -15.49
CA GLN A 230 13.13 -3.25 -16.53
C GLN A 230 12.62 -2.34 -17.67
N ILE A 231 12.13 -1.13 -17.37
CA ILE A 231 11.65 -0.25 -18.44
C ILE A 231 12.81 0.34 -19.25
N LEU A 232 13.93 0.64 -18.61
CA LEU A 232 15.13 1.09 -19.31
C LEU A 232 15.70 -0.01 -20.21
N GLU A 233 15.67 -1.27 -19.77
CA GLU A 233 16.06 -2.42 -20.60
C GLU A 233 15.15 -2.60 -21.81
N LYS A 234 13.81 -2.47 -21.62
CA LYS A 234 12.81 -2.72 -22.65
C LYS A 234 12.66 -1.58 -23.67
N GLU A 235 12.72 -0.33 -23.21
CA GLU A 235 12.38 0.85 -24.01
C GLU A 235 13.53 1.86 -24.17
N GLY A 236 14.65 1.67 -23.45
CA GLY A 236 15.79 2.58 -23.45
C GLY A 236 15.51 3.95 -22.83
N LYS A 237 14.34 4.16 -22.24
CA LYS A 237 13.90 5.43 -21.62
C LYS A 237 12.99 5.21 -20.41
N LEU A 238 12.86 6.26 -19.59
CA LEU A 238 11.94 6.27 -18.47
C LEU A 238 10.47 6.38 -18.94
N PRO A 239 9.49 5.96 -18.13
CA PRO A 239 8.08 6.13 -18.45
C PRO A 239 7.68 7.61 -18.37
N ASP A 240 6.61 7.97 -19.07
CA ASP A 240 6.00 9.30 -18.98
C ASP A 240 5.08 9.41 -17.74
N ALA A 241 4.47 8.30 -17.34
CA ALA A 241 3.62 8.24 -16.15
C ALA A 241 3.74 6.89 -15.42
N VAL A 242 3.62 6.94 -14.09
CA VAL A 242 3.57 5.79 -13.20
C VAL A 242 2.30 5.90 -12.36
N LEU A 243 1.47 4.85 -12.37
CA LEU A 243 0.19 4.82 -11.69
C LEU A 243 0.13 3.68 -10.66
N ALA A 244 -0.50 3.96 -9.53
CA ALA A 244 -0.81 2.95 -8.52
C ALA A 244 -2.05 3.35 -7.72
N CYS A 245 -2.80 2.38 -7.21
CA CYS A 245 -3.92 2.65 -6.30
C CYS A 245 -3.43 3.07 -4.92
N VAL A 246 -4.22 3.89 -4.23
CA VAL A 246 -3.86 4.49 -2.94
C VAL A 246 -5.00 4.33 -1.94
N GLY A 247 -4.73 3.56 -0.87
CA GLY A 247 -5.42 3.64 0.41
C GLY A 247 -4.45 4.28 1.42
N GLY A 248 -3.84 3.49 2.31
CA GLY A 248 -2.67 3.98 3.08
C GLY A 248 -1.44 4.28 2.20
N GLY A 249 -1.34 3.65 1.02
CA GLY A 249 -0.43 4.02 -0.05
C GLY A 249 0.87 3.23 -0.17
N SER A 250 0.97 2.01 0.41
CA SER A 250 2.25 1.27 0.41
C SER A 250 2.71 0.82 -0.98
N ASN A 251 1.80 0.27 -1.81
CA ASN A 251 2.16 -0.11 -3.18
C ASN A 251 2.52 1.12 -4.03
N ALA A 252 1.78 2.21 -3.87
CA ALA A 252 2.02 3.44 -4.59
C ALA A 252 3.36 4.07 -4.19
N MET A 253 3.69 4.13 -2.91
CA MET A 253 4.99 4.63 -2.46
C MET A 253 6.13 3.72 -2.97
N GLY A 254 5.95 2.39 -2.89
CA GLY A 254 6.90 1.45 -3.45
C GLY A 254 7.13 1.65 -4.96
N MET A 255 6.05 1.94 -5.70
CA MET A 255 6.10 2.18 -7.14
C MET A 255 6.66 3.56 -7.51
N PHE A 256 6.44 4.58 -6.68
CA PHE A 256 6.87 5.96 -6.95
C PHE A 256 8.31 6.25 -6.56
N TYR A 257 8.82 5.56 -5.54
CA TYR A 257 10.02 5.97 -4.80
C TYR A 257 11.24 6.25 -5.68
N GLU A 258 11.61 5.34 -6.58
CA GLU A 258 12.76 5.53 -7.47
C GLU A 258 12.51 6.55 -8.60
N PHE A 259 11.25 6.92 -8.83
CA PHE A 259 10.86 7.93 -9.83
C PHE A 259 10.62 9.31 -9.23
N ILE A 260 10.67 9.47 -7.89
CA ILE A 260 10.43 10.78 -7.24
C ILE A 260 11.40 11.85 -7.78
N LYS A 261 12.64 11.49 -8.07
CA LYS A 261 13.68 12.41 -8.55
C LYS A 261 13.56 12.73 -10.05
N ASP A 262 12.82 11.95 -10.80
CA ASP A 262 12.64 12.10 -12.24
C ASP A 262 11.46 13.04 -12.52
N GLU A 263 11.69 14.34 -12.56
CA GLU A 263 10.64 15.37 -12.67
C GLU A 263 9.75 15.24 -13.91
N ASN A 264 10.25 14.61 -14.97
CA ASN A 264 9.51 14.37 -16.21
C ASN A 264 8.59 13.13 -16.13
N VAL A 265 8.70 12.32 -15.08
CA VAL A 265 7.82 11.18 -14.84
C VAL A 265 6.67 11.62 -13.96
N ARG A 266 5.44 11.58 -14.48
CA ARG A 266 4.24 11.85 -13.69
C ARG A 266 4.00 10.71 -12.71
N LEU A 267 3.69 11.04 -11.44
CA LEU A 267 3.32 10.08 -10.41
C LEU A 267 1.83 10.29 -10.11
N ILE A 268 1.01 9.27 -10.33
CA ILE A 268 -0.45 9.39 -10.22
C ILE A 268 -0.97 8.32 -9.24
N GLY A 269 -1.41 8.77 -8.07
CA GLY A 269 -2.09 7.96 -7.08
C GLY A 269 -3.61 7.91 -7.36
N CYS A 270 -4.18 6.71 -7.45
CA CYS A 270 -5.60 6.54 -7.72
C CYS A 270 -6.32 6.17 -6.43
N GLU A 271 -7.12 7.11 -5.92
CA GLU A 271 -7.86 6.97 -4.66
C GLU A 271 -9.25 6.36 -4.89
N ALA A 272 -9.76 5.64 -3.90
CA ALA A 272 -11.10 5.06 -3.96
C ALA A 272 -12.17 6.12 -3.64
N ALA A 273 -12.85 6.60 -4.67
CA ALA A 273 -13.94 7.56 -4.53
C ALA A 273 -15.27 6.94 -4.11
N GLY A 274 -15.35 5.60 -3.96
CA GLY A 274 -16.57 4.93 -3.60
C GLY A 274 -17.71 5.26 -4.57
N ARG A 275 -18.81 5.81 -4.03
CA ARG A 275 -19.95 6.27 -4.84
C ARG A 275 -19.78 7.68 -5.39
N GLY A 276 -18.66 8.32 -5.09
CA GLY A 276 -18.33 9.68 -5.56
C GLY A 276 -17.90 10.61 -4.42
N VAL A 277 -16.97 11.51 -4.69
CA VAL A 277 -16.37 12.41 -3.69
C VAL A 277 -17.38 13.35 -3.01
N ASN A 278 -18.53 13.61 -3.63
CA ASN A 278 -19.57 14.50 -3.11
C ASN A 278 -20.72 13.75 -2.40
N THR A 279 -20.61 12.43 -2.23
CA THR A 279 -21.70 11.62 -1.68
C THR A 279 -21.60 11.35 -0.18
N GLY A 280 -20.43 11.64 0.42
CA GLY A 280 -20.11 11.19 1.77
C GLY A 280 -19.71 9.70 1.87
N GLU A 281 -19.87 8.93 0.80
CA GLU A 281 -19.49 7.52 0.68
C GLU A 281 -18.24 7.39 -0.19
N THR A 282 -17.11 7.86 0.32
CA THR A 282 -15.81 7.94 -0.36
C THR A 282 -14.67 7.68 0.62
N ALA A 283 -13.55 7.16 0.12
CA ALA A 283 -12.27 7.02 0.83
C ALA A 283 -11.14 7.80 0.14
N ALA A 284 -11.47 8.74 -0.77
CA ALA A 284 -10.50 9.56 -1.50
C ALA A 284 -9.95 10.67 -0.58
N THR A 285 -8.99 10.33 0.25
CA THR A 285 -8.49 11.17 1.35
C THR A 285 -7.86 12.48 0.88
N ILE A 286 -7.11 12.51 -0.21
CA ILE A 286 -6.54 13.77 -0.74
C ILE A 286 -7.64 14.65 -1.32
N ALA A 287 -8.65 14.04 -1.96
CA ALA A 287 -9.73 14.79 -2.60
C ALA A 287 -10.67 15.48 -1.58
N VAL A 288 -10.96 14.83 -0.43
CA VAL A 288 -11.98 15.33 0.52
C VAL A 288 -11.46 15.55 1.94
N GLY A 289 -10.26 15.07 2.25
CA GLY A 289 -9.70 15.09 3.61
C GLY A 289 -9.12 16.43 4.03
N THR A 290 -8.88 16.55 5.31
CA THR A 290 -8.21 17.69 5.95
C THR A 290 -7.03 17.23 6.78
N GLU A 291 -6.13 18.16 7.15
CA GLU A 291 -5.00 17.85 8.00
C GLU A 291 -5.46 17.44 9.41
N GLY A 292 -4.85 16.39 9.94
CA GLY A 292 -5.12 15.90 11.28
C GLY A 292 -4.01 15.02 11.82
N ILE A 293 -4.23 14.52 13.03
CA ILE A 293 -3.35 13.54 13.69
C ILE A 293 -4.20 12.32 14.02
N PHE A 294 -3.79 11.18 13.48
CA PHE A 294 -4.47 9.90 13.72
C PHE A 294 -3.50 8.74 13.51
N HIS A 295 -3.70 7.63 14.21
CA HIS A 295 -2.82 6.46 14.14
C HIS A 295 -1.32 6.79 14.28
N GLY A 296 -1.00 7.75 15.16
CA GLY A 296 0.38 8.10 15.49
C GLY A 296 1.10 9.02 14.50
N MET A 297 0.43 9.52 13.47
CA MET A 297 1.02 10.39 12.44
C MET A 297 0.17 11.63 12.19
N LYS A 298 0.81 12.70 11.71
CA LYS A 298 0.13 13.84 11.09
C LYS A 298 0.09 13.63 9.57
N SER A 299 -1.12 13.71 8.99
CA SER A 299 -1.34 13.53 7.54
C SER A 299 -2.67 14.17 7.14
N TYR A 300 -3.20 13.83 5.96
CA TYR A 300 -4.60 14.07 5.58
C TYR A 300 -5.49 12.92 6.00
N PHE A 301 -6.69 13.27 6.49
CA PHE A 301 -7.71 12.31 6.93
C PHE A 301 -9.10 12.78 6.53
N CYS A 302 -10.00 11.84 6.25
CA CYS A 302 -11.42 12.11 6.11
C CYS A 302 -11.99 12.44 7.49
N GLN A 303 -12.34 13.70 7.71
CA GLN A 303 -12.82 14.23 9.00
C GLN A 303 -14.11 15.01 8.80
N ASN A 304 -14.97 15.00 9.82
CA ASN A 304 -16.14 15.86 9.86
C ASN A 304 -15.77 17.28 10.34
N GLU A 305 -16.75 18.17 10.42
CA GLU A 305 -16.58 19.56 10.87
C GLU A 305 -16.03 19.72 12.30
N TYR A 306 -16.11 18.67 13.12
CA TYR A 306 -15.58 18.64 14.49
C TYR A 306 -14.19 18.00 14.59
N GLY A 307 -13.55 17.67 13.46
CA GLY A 307 -12.25 17.00 13.42
C GLY A 307 -12.28 15.51 13.79
N GLN A 308 -13.46 14.90 13.88
CA GLN A 308 -13.59 13.46 14.10
C GLN A 308 -13.38 12.70 12.79
N ILE A 309 -12.74 11.53 12.86
CA ILE A 309 -12.59 10.67 11.70
C ILE A 309 -13.96 10.26 11.19
N ALA A 310 -14.26 10.64 9.96
CA ALA A 310 -15.52 10.31 9.31
C ALA A 310 -15.53 8.84 8.84
N PRO A 311 -16.69 8.18 8.82
CA PRO A 311 -16.86 6.94 8.10
C PRO A 311 -16.47 7.12 6.62
N VAL A 312 -15.81 6.13 6.06
CA VAL A 312 -15.46 6.09 4.63
C VAL A 312 -16.08 4.87 3.98
N TYR A 313 -16.11 4.85 2.67
CA TYR A 313 -16.65 3.74 1.92
C TYR A 313 -15.90 3.50 0.61
N SER A 314 -15.64 2.25 0.33
CA SER A 314 -15.17 1.73 -0.96
C SER A 314 -15.63 0.29 -1.14
N ILE A 315 -15.91 -0.13 -2.37
CA ILE A 315 -16.09 -1.54 -2.72
C ILE A 315 -14.83 -2.37 -2.39
N SER A 316 -13.68 -1.71 -2.37
CA SER A 316 -12.38 -2.29 -2.04
C SER A 316 -12.10 -2.16 -0.53
N ALA A 317 -12.18 -3.27 0.21
CA ALA A 317 -11.82 -3.29 1.62
C ALA A 317 -10.35 -2.91 1.89
N GLY A 318 -9.46 -3.10 0.92
CA GLY A 318 -8.05 -2.72 1.03
C GLY A 318 -7.78 -1.23 0.87
N LEU A 319 -8.74 -0.46 0.30
CA LEU A 319 -8.68 0.99 0.15
C LEU A 319 -9.66 1.73 1.09
N ASP A 320 -10.45 1.00 1.86
CA ASP A 320 -11.45 1.52 2.81
C ASP A 320 -10.76 2.01 4.09
N TYR A 321 -9.97 3.08 3.95
CA TYR A 321 -9.17 3.68 5.03
C TYR A 321 -9.29 5.20 4.99
N PRO A 322 -9.58 5.87 6.13
CA PRO A 322 -9.88 7.31 6.18
C PRO A 322 -8.63 8.21 6.22
N GLY A 323 -7.50 7.75 5.75
CA GLY A 323 -6.24 8.49 5.80
C GLY A 323 -5.26 8.08 4.71
N ILE A 324 -4.15 8.80 4.62
CA ILE A 324 -3.08 8.53 3.66
C ILE A 324 -1.72 8.65 4.34
N GLY A 325 -0.72 7.93 3.85
CA GLY A 325 0.64 8.00 4.36
C GLY A 325 1.22 9.43 4.31
N PRO A 326 2.01 9.84 5.32
CA PRO A 326 2.49 11.21 5.43
C PRO A 326 3.44 11.63 4.31
N GLU A 327 4.16 10.70 3.70
CA GLU A 327 5.01 10.99 2.55
C GLU A 327 4.17 11.27 1.29
N HIS A 328 3.05 10.57 1.09
CA HIS A 328 2.07 10.90 0.04
C HIS A 328 1.48 12.30 0.23
N ALA A 329 1.06 12.63 1.46
CA ALA A 329 0.58 13.96 1.80
C ALA A 329 1.60 15.05 1.46
N TYR A 330 2.88 14.79 1.76
CA TYR A 330 3.97 15.68 1.40
C TYR A 330 4.18 15.81 -0.12
N LEU A 331 4.18 14.69 -0.86
CA LEU A 331 4.33 14.71 -2.31
C LEU A 331 3.17 15.46 -2.99
N HIS A 332 1.97 15.37 -2.43
CA HIS A 332 0.82 16.18 -2.85
C HIS A 332 1.08 17.68 -2.60
N ASP A 333 1.45 18.06 -1.37
CA ASP A 333 1.65 19.45 -0.98
C ASP A 333 2.69 20.19 -1.84
N ILE A 334 3.74 19.47 -2.24
CA ILE A 334 4.80 20.04 -3.10
C ILE A 334 4.50 19.91 -4.60
N GLY A 335 3.36 19.34 -4.97
CA GLY A 335 2.95 19.15 -6.38
C GLY A 335 3.81 18.13 -7.13
N ARG A 336 4.46 17.17 -6.41
CA ARG A 336 5.26 16.13 -7.05
C ARG A 336 4.44 14.95 -7.54
N ALA A 337 3.37 14.61 -6.82
CA ALA A 337 2.44 13.56 -7.19
C ALA A 337 1.02 14.10 -7.31
N GLU A 338 0.29 13.58 -8.30
CA GLU A 338 -1.13 13.82 -8.52
C GLU A 338 -1.94 12.72 -7.81
N TYR A 339 -3.11 13.08 -7.28
CA TYR A 339 -4.04 12.10 -6.70
C TYR A 339 -5.39 12.28 -7.35
N VAL A 340 -5.93 11.20 -7.90
CA VAL A 340 -7.17 11.23 -8.67
C VAL A 340 -8.20 10.29 -8.07
N PRO A 341 -9.44 10.75 -7.87
CA PRO A 341 -10.52 9.90 -7.38
C PRO A 341 -11.04 8.98 -8.50
N VAL A 342 -11.26 7.71 -8.17
CA VAL A 342 -11.84 6.69 -9.05
C VAL A 342 -13.01 6.04 -8.34
N THR A 343 -14.18 6.02 -8.98
CA THR A 343 -15.41 5.46 -8.41
C THR A 343 -15.43 3.93 -8.44
N ASP A 344 -16.29 3.32 -7.63
CA ASP A 344 -16.49 1.87 -7.62
C ASP A 344 -16.88 1.34 -8.99
N GLU A 345 -17.79 2.00 -9.71
CA GLU A 345 -18.21 1.58 -11.04
C GLU A 345 -17.04 1.61 -12.04
N GLU A 346 -16.22 2.66 -12.03
CA GLU A 346 -15.03 2.75 -12.88
C GLU A 346 -14.03 1.63 -12.57
N ALA A 347 -13.82 1.33 -11.28
CA ALA A 347 -12.93 0.24 -10.86
C ALA A 347 -13.48 -1.13 -11.26
N VAL A 348 -14.78 -1.37 -11.11
CA VAL A 348 -15.42 -2.63 -11.53
C VAL A 348 -15.37 -2.81 -13.05
N CYS A 349 -15.65 -1.75 -13.83
CA CYS A 349 -15.49 -1.80 -15.28
C CYS A 349 -14.05 -2.14 -15.68
N ALA A 350 -13.06 -1.53 -15.03
CA ALA A 350 -11.66 -1.82 -15.31
C ALA A 350 -11.25 -3.25 -14.90
N PHE A 351 -11.78 -3.77 -13.79
CA PHE A 351 -11.61 -5.16 -13.38
C PHE A 351 -12.10 -6.14 -14.48
N GLU A 352 -13.29 -5.90 -15.00
CA GLU A 352 -13.89 -6.71 -16.05
C GLU A 352 -13.16 -6.59 -17.39
N ASP A 353 -12.72 -5.36 -17.73
CA ASP A 353 -12.05 -5.08 -18.99
C ASP A 353 -10.67 -5.74 -19.07
N ILE A 354 -9.82 -5.56 -18.06
CA ILE A 354 -8.47 -6.19 -18.05
C ILE A 354 -8.57 -7.71 -18.02
N ALA A 355 -9.60 -8.29 -17.38
CA ALA A 355 -9.83 -9.72 -17.41
C ALA A 355 -10.15 -10.22 -18.83
N LYS A 356 -10.94 -9.46 -19.61
CA LYS A 356 -11.32 -9.82 -20.99
C LYS A 356 -10.22 -9.52 -22.01
N THR A 357 -9.44 -8.46 -21.80
CA THR A 357 -8.42 -8.01 -22.74
C THR A 357 -7.08 -8.69 -22.54
N GLU A 358 -6.62 -8.80 -21.28
CA GLU A 358 -5.29 -9.35 -20.98
C GLU A 358 -5.32 -10.71 -20.24
N GLY A 359 -6.51 -11.23 -19.91
CA GLY A 359 -6.63 -12.48 -19.15
C GLY A 359 -6.11 -12.34 -17.71
N ILE A 360 -6.13 -11.13 -17.15
CA ILE A 360 -5.63 -10.84 -15.80
C ILE A 360 -6.80 -10.47 -14.90
N ILE A 361 -7.08 -11.27 -13.88
CA ILE A 361 -8.04 -10.93 -12.84
C ILE A 361 -7.27 -10.16 -11.76
N ALA A 362 -7.17 -8.84 -11.93
CA ALA A 362 -6.48 -7.95 -10.99
C ALA A 362 -7.34 -7.72 -9.74
N ALA A 363 -6.72 -7.49 -8.58
CA ALA A 363 -7.44 -7.09 -7.38
C ALA A 363 -8.27 -5.81 -7.62
N ILE A 364 -9.43 -5.70 -6.97
CA ILE A 364 -10.29 -4.51 -7.11
C ILE A 364 -9.55 -3.23 -6.68
N GLU A 365 -8.62 -3.34 -5.74
CA GLU A 365 -7.69 -2.27 -5.38
C GLU A 365 -6.91 -1.79 -6.62
N SER A 366 -6.25 -2.70 -7.32
CA SER A 366 -5.44 -2.41 -8.51
C SER A 366 -6.28 -1.87 -9.66
N SER A 367 -7.53 -2.28 -9.74
CA SER A 367 -8.47 -1.87 -10.79
C SER A 367 -8.79 -0.38 -10.75
N HIS A 368 -8.64 0.30 -9.60
CA HIS A 368 -8.71 1.76 -9.52
C HIS A 368 -7.58 2.41 -10.35
N ALA A 369 -6.36 1.89 -10.27
CA ALA A 369 -5.25 2.40 -11.09
C ALA A 369 -5.45 2.05 -12.58
N ILE A 370 -5.94 0.87 -12.89
CA ILE A 370 -6.24 0.43 -14.26
C ILE A 370 -7.33 1.31 -14.88
N ALA A 371 -8.38 1.68 -14.13
CA ALA A 371 -9.42 2.59 -14.59
C ALA A 371 -8.83 3.96 -14.99
N GLN A 372 -7.87 4.46 -14.23
CA GLN A 372 -7.19 5.71 -14.59
C GLN A 372 -6.26 5.53 -15.80
N VAL A 373 -5.62 4.38 -15.98
CA VAL A 373 -4.88 4.06 -17.22
C VAL A 373 -5.80 4.11 -18.42
N MET A 374 -7.01 3.55 -18.33
CA MET A 374 -8.00 3.55 -19.42
C MET A 374 -8.44 4.97 -19.81
N LYS A 375 -8.48 5.89 -18.86
CA LYS A 375 -8.78 7.31 -19.11
C LYS A 375 -7.58 8.05 -19.69
N LEU A 376 -6.37 7.78 -19.18
CA LEU A 376 -5.17 8.55 -19.50
C LEU A 376 -4.54 8.12 -20.83
N ALA A 377 -4.40 6.81 -21.08
CA ALA A 377 -3.68 6.29 -22.22
C ALA A 377 -4.15 6.83 -23.58
N PRO A 378 -5.48 6.93 -23.88
CA PRO A 378 -5.96 7.49 -25.13
C PRO A 378 -5.58 8.96 -25.36
N THR A 379 -5.29 9.71 -24.30
CA THR A 379 -4.91 11.14 -24.38
C THR A 379 -3.43 11.36 -24.62
N MET A 380 -2.63 10.30 -24.55
CA MET A 380 -1.18 10.34 -24.70
C MET A 380 -0.75 9.88 -26.10
N ARG A 381 0.46 10.27 -26.50
CA ARG A 381 1.03 9.83 -27.78
C ARG A 381 1.45 8.38 -27.74
N LYS A 382 1.50 7.72 -28.90
CA LYS A 382 1.89 6.30 -29.04
C LYS A 382 3.33 5.98 -28.65
N ASP A 383 4.20 6.99 -28.62
CA ASP A 383 5.59 6.84 -28.20
C ASP A 383 5.77 7.04 -26.67
N GLN A 384 4.74 7.47 -25.99
CA GLN A 384 4.75 7.63 -24.51
C GLN A 384 4.47 6.32 -23.82
N ILE A 385 4.87 6.23 -22.54
CA ILE A 385 4.85 5.00 -21.76
C ILE A 385 4.15 5.24 -20.42
N ILE A 386 3.23 4.36 -20.09
CA ILE A 386 2.60 4.25 -18.77
C ILE A 386 3.07 2.96 -18.10
N ILE A 387 3.43 3.04 -16.82
CA ILE A 387 3.57 1.87 -15.95
C ILE A 387 2.46 1.91 -14.91
N CYS A 388 1.67 0.84 -14.81
CA CYS A 388 0.65 0.66 -13.79
C CYS A 388 1.01 -0.48 -12.84
N CYS A 389 0.96 -0.24 -11.54
CA CYS A 389 1.17 -1.29 -10.54
C CYS A 389 -0.09 -2.14 -10.38
N VAL A 390 -0.03 -3.41 -10.78
CA VAL A 390 -1.03 -4.42 -10.43
C VAL A 390 -0.63 -5.00 -9.08
N SER A 391 -1.10 -4.37 -8.02
CA SER A 391 -0.64 -4.56 -6.65
C SER A 391 -1.03 -5.90 -6.03
N GLY A 392 -2.06 -6.56 -6.57
CA GLY A 392 -2.53 -7.86 -6.13
C GLY A 392 -3.47 -8.53 -7.11
N ARG A 393 -3.73 -9.83 -6.92
CA ARG A 393 -4.67 -10.61 -7.74
C ARG A 393 -6.08 -10.55 -7.17
N GLY A 394 -7.06 -10.69 -8.07
CA GLY A 394 -8.48 -10.49 -7.81
C GLY A 394 -9.30 -11.74 -7.52
N ASP A 395 -8.69 -12.92 -7.36
CA ASP A 395 -9.46 -14.15 -7.05
C ASP A 395 -10.36 -13.97 -5.82
N LYS A 396 -9.88 -13.22 -4.84
CA LYS A 396 -10.62 -12.88 -3.62
C LYS A 396 -11.85 -11.99 -3.86
N ASP A 397 -11.86 -11.27 -4.98
CA ASP A 397 -12.86 -10.22 -5.27
C ASP A 397 -13.96 -10.69 -6.21
N VAL A 398 -13.78 -11.82 -6.89
CA VAL A 398 -14.71 -12.34 -7.91
C VAL A 398 -16.14 -12.43 -7.38
N ALA A 399 -16.33 -12.98 -6.17
CA ALA A 399 -17.66 -13.09 -5.58
C ALA A 399 -18.27 -11.72 -5.20
N ALA A 400 -17.44 -10.77 -4.78
CA ALA A 400 -17.90 -9.40 -4.47
C ALA A 400 -18.31 -8.65 -5.75
N ILE A 401 -17.55 -8.80 -6.84
CA ILE A 401 -17.86 -8.22 -8.15
C ILE A 401 -19.14 -8.83 -8.72
N ALA A 402 -19.32 -10.17 -8.67
CA ALA A 402 -20.53 -10.85 -9.10
C ALA A 402 -21.77 -10.27 -8.36
N ARG A 403 -21.68 -10.16 -7.03
CA ARG A 403 -22.75 -9.57 -6.21
C ARG A 403 -23.01 -8.10 -6.59
N TYR A 404 -21.98 -7.32 -6.84
CA TYR A 404 -22.12 -5.93 -7.28
C TYR A 404 -22.89 -5.83 -8.61
N ARG A 405 -22.69 -6.80 -9.52
CA ARG A 405 -23.42 -6.91 -10.80
C ARG A 405 -24.78 -7.60 -10.66
N GLY A 406 -25.22 -7.97 -9.46
CA GLY A 406 -26.48 -8.67 -9.23
C GLY A 406 -26.49 -10.13 -9.67
N ILE A 407 -25.29 -10.76 -9.76
CA ILE A 407 -25.11 -12.17 -10.11
C ILE A 407 -24.96 -12.96 -8.81
N ASP A 408 -25.83 -13.94 -8.59
CA ASP A 408 -25.66 -14.93 -7.53
C ASP A 408 -24.80 -16.09 -8.08
N LEU A 409 -23.74 -16.45 -7.37
CA LEU A 409 -22.82 -17.51 -7.76
C LEU A 409 -23.25 -18.90 -7.26
N TYR A 410 -24.25 -18.95 -6.38
CA TYR A 410 -24.63 -20.17 -5.66
C TYR A 410 -26.08 -20.62 -5.91
N ASP A 411 -26.80 -19.94 -6.81
CA ASP A 411 -28.12 -20.33 -7.32
C ASP A 411 -28.07 -21.28 -8.53
#